data_f8609863c0d9fbfc5bd0ba4a3bf87dee
#
_entry.id   f8609863c0d9fbfc5bd0ba4a3bf87dee
#
_cell.length_a   1.000
_cell.length_b   1.000
_cell.length_c   1.000
_cell.angle_alpha   90.00
_cell.angle_beta   90.00
_cell.angle_gamma   90.00
#
_symmetry.space_group_name_H-M   'P 1'
#
loop_
_entity.id
_entity.type
_entity.pdbx_description
1 polymer ?
#
loop_
_entity_poly.entity_id
_entity_poly.type
_entity_poly.pdbx_seq_one_letter_code
_entity_poly.pdbx_strand_id
1 'polypeptide(L)'
;MKAVKVQFTVKESYAETNHKNIQKVMADLRKLNNPGIRYIAFLLEDGKTFVHFAMYSDEGTSSIVNNLESFQSFRQQLKESQPEVPPQAEDLILVGAAYEIFG
;
A
#
# COMPACT_ATOMS: atom_id res chain seq x y z
N MET A 1 -1.83 17.56 2.57
CA MET A 1 -1.63 16.19 2.07
C MET A 1 -1.58 15.19 3.23
N LYS A 2 -1.78 13.92 2.94
CA LYS A 2 -1.68 12.83 3.91
C LYS A 2 -0.62 11.85 3.45
N ALA A 3 0.25 11.41 4.37
CA ALA A 3 1.25 10.39 4.10
C ALA A 3 1.20 9.32 5.18
N VAL A 4 1.27 8.06 4.79
CA VAL A 4 1.17 6.94 5.72
C VAL A 4 2.13 5.83 5.29
N LYS A 5 2.71 5.17 6.30
CA LYS A 5 3.50 3.96 6.13
C LYS A 5 2.73 2.81 6.76
N VAL A 6 2.62 1.69 6.04
CA VAL A 6 2.02 0.46 6.57
C VAL A 6 3.03 -0.66 6.44
N GLN A 7 3.30 -1.38 7.50
CA GLN A 7 4.23 -2.49 7.51
C GLN A 7 3.60 -3.72 8.13
N PHE A 8 3.84 -4.89 7.53
CA PHE A 8 3.32 -6.16 8.02
C PHE A 8 4.22 -7.31 7.55
N THR A 9 4.17 -8.43 8.29
CA THR A 9 4.92 -9.63 7.95
C THR A 9 3.95 -10.77 7.74
N VAL A 10 3.99 -11.40 6.57
CA VAL A 10 3.13 -12.54 6.24
C VAL A 10 3.84 -13.85 6.52
N LYS A 11 3.08 -14.94 6.54
CA LYS A 11 3.66 -16.28 6.54
C LYS A 11 4.42 -16.49 5.23
N GLU A 12 5.52 -17.20 5.30
CA GLU A 12 6.33 -17.50 4.11
C GLU A 12 5.48 -18.12 3.00
N SER A 13 4.57 -19.01 3.35
CA SER A 13 3.68 -19.68 2.39
C SER A 13 2.69 -18.74 1.70
N TYR A 14 2.47 -17.53 2.24
CA TYR A 14 1.55 -16.54 1.68
C TYR A 14 2.26 -15.41 0.91
N ALA A 15 3.57 -15.30 1.03
CA ALA A 15 4.33 -14.16 0.49
C ALA A 15 4.12 -13.96 -1.02
N GLU A 16 4.14 -15.03 -1.79
CA GLU A 16 3.95 -14.94 -3.24
C GLU A 16 2.54 -14.47 -3.60
N THR A 17 1.52 -15.00 -2.94
CA THR A 17 0.13 -14.59 -3.14
C THR A 17 -0.04 -13.11 -2.78
N ASN A 18 0.54 -12.67 -1.67
CA ASN A 18 0.48 -11.27 -1.26
C ASN A 18 1.13 -10.35 -2.29
N HIS A 19 2.27 -10.75 -2.82
CA HIS A 19 2.98 -10.02 -3.88
C HIS A 19 2.07 -9.84 -5.11
N LYS A 20 1.43 -10.91 -5.56
CA LYS A 20 0.52 -10.87 -6.72
C LYS A 20 -0.69 -9.98 -6.46
N ASN A 21 -1.26 -10.04 -5.26
CA ASN A 21 -2.40 -9.21 -4.90
C ASN A 21 -2.04 -7.72 -4.90
N ILE A 22 -0.84 -7.38 -4.39
CA ILE A 22 -0.34 -6.00 -4.44
C ILE A 22 -0.17 -5.53 -5.88
N GLN A 23 0.35 -6.39 -6.76
CA GLN A 23 0.53 -6.03 -8.17
C GLN A 23 -0.80 -5.74 -8.87
N LYS A 24 -1.88 -6.44 -8.49
CA LYS A 24 -3.22 -6.15 -9.01
C LYS A 24 -3.70 -4.76 -8.58
N VAL A 25 -3.46 -4.40 -7.31
CA VAL A 25 -3.78 -3.06 -6.81
C VAL A 25 -3.01 -2.00 -7.60
N MET A 26 -1.72 -2.22 -7.81
CA MET A 26 -0.87 -1.27 -8.55
C MET A 26 -1.34 -1.10 -9.99
N ALA A 27 -1.77 -2.19 -10.65
CA ALA A 27 -2.30 -2.12 -12.00
C ALA A 27 -3.56 -1.24 -12.06
N ASP A 28 -4.46 -1.39 -11.08
CA ASP A 28 -5.69 -0.59 -11.01
C ASP A 28 -5.38 0.87 -10.71
N LEU A 29 -4.42 1.13 -9.84
CA LEU A 29 -4.00 2.51 -9.53
C LEU A 29 -3.39 3.20 -10.76
N ARG A 30 -2.63 2.47 -11.57
CA ARG A 30 -2.10 3.02 -12.83
C ARG A 30 -3.22 3.37 -13.80
N LYS A 31 -4.26 2.53 -13.89
CA LYS A 31 -5.42 2.80 -14.76
C LYS A 31 -6.17 4.05 -14.33
N LEU A 32 -6.28 4.29 -13.04
CA LEU A 32 -6.90 5.51 -12.52
C LEU A 32 -6.13 6.75 -12.95
N ASN A 33 -4.81 6.62 -13.04
CA ASN A 33 -3.92 7.72 -13.41
C ASN A 33 -4.22 9.02 -12.64
N ASN A 34 -4.47 8.89 -11.33
CA ASN A 34 -4.80 10.03 -10.49
C ASN A 34 -3.51 10.63 -9.92
N PRO A 35 -3.17 11.88 -10.28
CA PRO A 35 -1.93 12.51 -9.82
C PRO A 35 -1.89 12.78 -8.32
N GLY A 36 -3.05 12.73 -7.65
CA GLY A 36 -3.14 12.91 -6.20
C GLY A 36 -2.86 11.65 -5.39
N ILE A 37 -2.57 10.53 -6.05
CA ILE A 37 -2.25 9.26 -5.40
C ILE A 37 -0.81 8.87 -5.73
N ARG A 38 0.01 8.71 -4.69
CA ARG A 38 1.37 8.18 -4.84
C ARG A 38 1.50 7.00 -3.89
N TYR A 39 1.54 5.81 -4.45
CA TYR A 39 1.51 4.57 -3.69
C TYR A 39 2.66 3.68 -4.15
N ILE A 40 3.48 3.21 -3.21
CA ILE A 40 4.61 2.34 -3.52
C ILE A 40 4.72 1.26 -2.43
N ALA A 41 5.10 0.05 -2.84
CA ALA A 41 5.27 -1.07 -1.93
C ALA A 41 6.64 -1.71 -2.14
N PHE A 42 7.25 -2.11 -1.02
CA PHE A 42 8.54 -2.79 -1.01
C PHE A 42 8.43 -4.10 -0.25
N LEU A 43 9.27 -5.05 -0.62
CA LEU A 43 9.47 -6.30 0.11
C LEU A 43 10.88 -6.24 0.72
N LEU A 44 10.98 -6.53 2.02
CA LEU A 44 12.26 -6.57 2.70
C LEU A 44 13.02 -7.85 2.32
N GLU A 45 14.32 -7.89 2.65
CA GLU A 45 15.19 -9.01 2.29
C GLU A 45 14.78 -10.34 2.90
N ASP A 46 13.99 -10.32 3.99
CA ASP A 46 13.46 -11.55 4.59
C ASP A 46 12.45 -12.27 3.69
N GLY A 47 12.01 -11.63 2.62
CA GLY A 47 11.09 -12.21 1.65
C GLY A 47 9.63 -12.29 2.11
N LYS A 48 9.30 -11.74 3.28
CA LYS A 48 7.94 -11.84 3.83
C LYS A 48 7.44 -10.59 4.58
N THR A 49 8.28 -9.58 4.74
CA THR A 49 7.86 -8.31 5.34
C THR A 49 7.67 -7.28 4.24
N PHE A 50 6.46 -6.72 4.17
CA PHE A 50 6.06 -5.75 3.17
C PHE A 50 5.92 -4.38 3.80
N VAL A 51 6.37 -3.35 3.10
CA VAL A 51 6.28 -1.97 3.54
C VAL A 51 5.60 -1.17 2.44
N HIS A 52 4.50 -0.50 2.79
CA HIS A 52 3.76 0.34 1.86
C HIS A 52 3.92 1.80 2.28
N PHE A 53 4.16 2.66 1.31
CA PHE A 53 4.11 4.11 1.51
C PHE A 53 3.03 4.67 0.60
N ALA A 54 2.11 5.42 1.16
CA ALA A 54 1.04 6.06 0.41
C ALA A 54 1.00 7.54 0.74
N MET A 55 0.89 8.36 -0.29
CA MET A 55 0.71 9.80 -0.16
C MET A 55 -0.51 10.21 -0.95
N TYR A 56 -1.35 11.04 -0.33
CA TYR A 56 -2.60 11.52 -0.92
C TYR A 56 -2.62 13.04 -0.88
N SER A 57 -3.03 13.66 -1.98
CA SER A 57 -3.11 15.12 -2.06
C SER A 57 -4.14 15.69 -1.07
N ASP A 58 -5.22 14.94 -0.81
CA ASP A 58 -6.25 15.29 0.16
C ASP A 58 -6.94 14.03 0.70
N GLU A 59 -7.84 14.21 1.68
CA GLU A 59 -8.54 13.09 2.31
C GLU A 59 -9.48 12.34 1.36
N GLY A 60 -10.09 13.04 0.42
CA GLY A 60 -10.98 12.42 -0.57
C GLY A 60 -10.24 11.44 -1.46
N THR A 61 -8.97 11.70 -1.73
CA THR A 61 -8.15 10.85 -2.59
C THR A 61 -7.90 9.48 -1.96
N SER A 62 -7.74 9.41 -0.63
CA SER A 62 -7.53 8.13 0.05
C SER A 62 -8.77 7.22 -0.05
N SER A 63 -9.98 7.81 -0.09
CA SER A 63 -11.22 7.04 -0.24
C SER A 63 -11.26 6.30 -1.58
N ILE A 64 -10.69 6.87 -2.63
CA ILE A 64 -10.65 6.24 -3.95
C ILE A 64 -9.92 4.91 -3.86
N VAL A 65 -8.76 4.89 -3.20
CA VAL A 65 -7.97 3.66 -3.02
C VAL A 65 -8.73 2.66 -2.16
N ASN A 66 -9.30 3.12 -1.04
CA ASN A 66 -10.02 2.26 -0.11
C ASN A 66 -11.24 1.59 -0.76
N ASN A 67 -11.83 2.21 -1.78
CA ASN A 67 -13.00 1.70 -2.47
C ASN A 67 -12.66 0.83 -3.69
N LEU A 68 -11.39 0.68 -4.06
CA LEU A 68 -11.01 -0.23 -5.12
C LEU A 68 -11.27 -1.66 -4.71
N GLU A 69 -11.94 -2.42 -5.58
CA GLU A 69 -12.22 -3.83 -5.33
C GLU A 69 -10.94 -4.65 -5.09
N SER A 70 -9.91 -4.41 -5.91
CA SER A 70 -8.63 -5.09 -5.75
C SER A 70 -7.97 -4.79 -4.40
N PHE A 71 -8.10 -3.55 -3.90
CA PHE A 71 -7.55 -3.17 -2.61
C PHE A 71 -8.31 -3.83 -1.47
N GLN A 72 -9.64 -3.88 -1.56
CA GLN A 72 -10.49 -4.55 -0.57
C GLN A 72 -10.19 -6.06 -0.54
N SER A 73 -10.04 -6.67 -1.71
CA SER A 73 -9.69 -8.09 -1.83
C SER A 73 -8.31 -8.37 -1.25
N PHE A 74 -7.33 -7.53 -1.54
CA PHE A 74 -5.99 -7.63 -0.97
C PHE A 74 -6.04 -7.63 0.57
N ARG A 75 -6.75 -6.68 1.15
CA ARG A 75 -6.88 -6.56 2.61
C ARG A 75 -7.58 -7.75 3.23
N GLN A 76 -8.66 -8.22 2.61
CA GLN A 76 -9.44 -9.35 3.13
C GLN A 76 -8.62 -10.63 3.11
N GLN A 77 -7.94 -10.92 2.01
CA GLN A 77 -7.10 -12.11 1.90
C GLN A 77 -5.93 -12.07 2.85
N LEU A 78 -5.32 -10.89 3.04
CA LEU A 78 -4.24 -10.71 4.01
C LEU A 78 -4.72 -11.05 5.41
N LYS A 79 -5.87 -10.55 5.80
CA LYS A 79 -6.47 -10.83 7.11
C LYS A 79 -6.73 -12.32 7.30
N GLU A 80 -7.30 -12.97 6.29
CA GLU A 80 -7.61 -14.40 6.33
C GLU A 80 -6.35 -15.26 6.39
N SER A 81 -5.24 -14.77 5.87
CA SER A 81 -3.95 -15.50 5.89
C SER A 81 -3.33 -15.56 7.28
N GLN A 82 -3.84 -14.78 8.23
CA GLN A 82 -3.30 -14.71 9.59
C GLN A 82 -1.81 -14.31 9.58
N PRO A 83 -1.50 -13.06 9.23
CA PRO A 83 -0.10 -12.62 9.13
C PRO A 83 0.66 -12.80 10.45
N GLU A 84 1.96 -13.05 10.36
CA GLU A 84 2.83 -13.17 11.54
C GLU A 84 2.87 -11.86 12.33
N VAL A 85 2.94 -10.73 11.62
CA VAL A 85 2.82 -9.41 12.21
C VAL A 85 1.72 -8.68 11.44
N PRO A 86 0.60 -8.35 12.09
CA PRO A 86 -0.49 -7.66 11.40
C PRO A 86 -0.09 -6.26 10.93
N PRO A 87 -0.81 -5.69 9.95
CA PRO A 87 -0.51 -4.35 9.47
C PRO A 87 -0.51 -3.31 10.58
N GLN A 88 0.56 -2.51 10.60
CA GLN A 88 0.72 -1.38 11.51
C GLN A 88 0.88 -0.13 10.67
N ALA A 89 0.00 0.84 10.88
CA ALA A 89 -0.01 2.10 10.15
C ALA A 89 0.61 3.20 10.99
N GLU A 90 1.46 4.01 10.36
CA GLU A 90 2.06 5.18 10.98
C GLU A 90 1.82 6.38 10.07
N ASP A 91 1.32 7.46 10.64
CA ASP A 91 1.22 8.72 9.91
C ASP A 91 2.61 9.33 9.78
N LEU A 92 2.90 9.86 8.59
CA LEU A 92 4.19 10.44 8.27
C LEU A 92 4.03 11.95 8.04
N ILE A 93 5.06 12.68 8.43
CA ILE A 93 5.15 14.11 8.17
C ILE A 93 6.23 14.33 7.13
N LEU A 94 5.88 14.95 6.00
CA LEU A 94 6.85 15.24 4.95
C LEU A 94 7.83 16.31 5.44
N VAL A 95 9.11 15.97 5.43
CA VAL A 95 10.18 16.91 5.76
C VAL A 95 10.65 17.63 4.51
N GLY A 96 10.75 16.90 3.40
CA GLY A 96 11.18 17.44 2.12
C GLY A 96 11.14 16.39 1.04
N ALA A 97 11.13 16.84 -0.20
CA ALA A 97 11.21 15.96 -1.38
C ALA A 97 12.07 16.65 -2.43
N ALA A 98 12.87 15.88 -3.15
CA ALA A 98 13.71 16.40 -4.20
C ALA A 98 12.98 16.56 -5.54
N TYR A 99 11.68 16.28 -5.56
CA TYR A 99 10.84 16.31 -6.74
C TYR A 99 9.40 16.66 -6.35
N GLU A 100 8.60 17.08 -7.34
CA GLU A 100 7.19 17.36 -7.14
C GLU A 100 6.41 16.05 -6.94
N ILE A 101 5.79 15.86 -5.76
CA ILE A 101 5.10 14.61 -5.45
C ILE A 101 3.82 14.48 -6.27
N PHE A 102 3.02 15.55 -6.33
CA PHE A 102 1.71 15.52 -6.98
C PHE A 102 1.67 16.34 -8.28
N GLY A 103 2.78 16.86 -8.65
CA GLY A 103 2.90 17.72 -9.83
C GLY A 103 3.21 16.98 -11.07
#